data_f0cc9a29cc392fefda3e93e3dbbb2652
#
_entry.id   f0cc9a29cc392fefda3e93e3dbbb2652
#
_cell.length_a   1.000
_cell.length_b   1.000
_cell.length_c   1.000
_cell.angle_alpha   90.00
_cell.angle_beta   90.00
_cell.angle_gamma   90.00
#
_symmetry.space_group_name_H-M   'P 1'
#
loop_
_entity.id
_entity.type
_entity.pdbx_description
1 polymer ?
#
loop_
_entity_poly.entity_id
_entity_poly.type
_entity_poly.pdbx_seq_one_letter_code
_entity_poly.pdbx_strand_id
1 'polypeptide(L)'
;MALKKMEEMSASALRIIISPVCYNEKGKIEKVIVRLKEFLKSKPGFSVMIVDDCSTDGSGDVINESGLPYILHENQQGVGVAIRTAIEYACNNNFDVIVIMAGNNKDLPIEIPRLIGRIEEGNDFVIGSRFLPGGSYDNTPFYRVIATRYIHPWVVWLTTSKRFTDTATGFHAIRTSVLQNPEINLEEEWLEDYDYEMYLLYKVITLGYKIAEVPASKIYPPRGISYTKMKPITGWWKMLRAFFFLRLGLKK
;
A
#
# COMPACT_ATOMS: atom_id res chain seq x y z
N MET A 1 -21.96 -9.35 35.51
CA MET A 1 -21.15 -10.18 34.58
C MET A 1 -21.52 -9.97 33.11
N ALA A 2 -22.80 -9.88 32.74
CA ALA A 2 -23.24 -9.59 31.36
C ALA A 2 -22.87 -8.16 30.86
N LEU A 3 -23.04 -7.13 31.68
CA LEU A 3 -22.68 -5.74 31.35
C LEU A 3 -21.17 -5.56 31.13
N LYS A 4 -20.32 -6.20 31.92
CA LYS A 4 -18.85 -6.18 31.75
C LYS A 4 -18.41 -6.90 30.46
N LYS A 5 -19.15 -7.94 30.05
CA LYS A 5 -18.96 -8.68 28.81
C LYS A 5 -19.49 -7.90 27.59
N MET A 6 -20.49 -7.03 27.78
CA MET A 6 -20.96 -6.09 26.74
C MET A 6 -20.03 -4.88 26.61
N GLU A 7 -19.41 -4.42 27.67
CA GLU A 7 -18.37 -3.37 27.64
C GLU A 7 -17.06 -3.88 27.03
N GLU A 8 -16.68 -5.13 27.29
CA GLU A 8 -15.54 -5.80 26.64
C GLU A 8 -15.82 -6.14 25.15
N MET A 9 -17.09 -6.30 24.75
CA MET A 9 -17.51 -6.44 23.34
C MET A 9 -17.63 -5.09 22.58
N SER A 10 -17.52 -3.97 23.27
CA SER A 10 -17.33 -2.63 22.72
C SER A 10 -15.83 -2.28 22.59
N ALA A 11 -14.99 -3.22 22.22
CA ALA A 11 -13.77 -2.87 21.53
C ALA A 11 -14.20 -2.09 20.28
N SER A 12 -13.99 -0.77 20.27
CA SER A 12 -14.45 0.09 19.19
C SER A 12 -13.99 -0.52 17.88
N ALA A 13 -14.92 -0.71 16.95
CA ALA A 13 -14.58 -1.22 15.62
C ALA A 13 -13.47 -0.38 15.06
N LEU A 14 -12.43 -1.02 14.50
CA LEU A 14 -11.28 -0.32 13.94
C LEU A 14 -11.74 0.73 12.92
N ARG A 15 -11.28 1.95 13.07
CA ARG A 15 -11.46 3.01 12.08
C ARG A 15 -10.46 2.79 10.95
N ILE A 16 -10.96 2.40 9.79
CA ILE A 16 -10.14 1.98 8.66
C ILE A 16 -10.30 2.97 7.52
N ILE A 17 -9.18 3.41 6.96
CA ILE A 17 -9.18 4.24 5.75
C ILE A 17 -8.45 3.51 4.61
N ILE A 18 -9.00 3.61 3.41
CA ILE A 18 -8.42 3.11 2.17
C ILE A 18 -7.88 4.31 1.40
N SER A 19 -6.61 4.26 1.03
CA SER A 19 -6.01 5.35 0.27
C SER A 19 -5.44 4.87 -1.06
N PRO A 20 -6.17 5.06 -2.17
CA PRO A 20 -5.60 4.94 -3.50
C PRO A 20 -4.67 6.10 -3.79
N VAL A 21 -3.44 5.78 -4.27
CA VAL A 21 -2.47 6.79 -4.73
C VAL A 21 -2.46 6.83 -6.25
N CYS A 22 -2.66 8.01 -6.82
CA CYS A 22 -2.85 8.24 -8.25
C CYS A 22 -1.82 9.23 -8.80
N TYR A 23 -1.32 8.94 -10.01
CA TYR A 23 -0.63 9.88 -10.87
C TYR A 23 -0.80 9.47 -12.33
N ASN A 24 -1.49 10.28 -13.13
CA ASN A 24 -1.72 10.03 -14.55
C ASN A 24 -2.26 8.61 -14.84
N GLU A 25 -3.40 8.26 -14.26
CA GLU A 25 -4.05 6.94 -14.40
C GLU A 25 -5.47 7.05 -14.98
N LYS A 26 -5.74 8.07 -15.83
CA LYS A 26 -7.03 8.23 -16.51
C LYS A 26 -7.46 6.94 -17.22
N GLY A 27 -8.75 6.61 -17.19
CA GLY A 27 -9.29 5.36 -17.68
C GLY A 27 -9.10 4.16 -16.74
N LYS A 28 -8.24 4.29 -15.73
CA LYS A 28 -8.02 3.27 -14.69
C LYS A 28 -8.58 3.72 -13.36
N ILE A 29 -8.35 5.00 -13.01
CA ILE A 29 -8.84 5.54 -11.73
C ILE A 29 -10.37 5.56 -11.68
N GLU A 30 -11.06 5.77 -12.81
CA GLU A 30 -12.54 5.65 -12.90
C GLU A 30 -13.00 4.28 -12.43
N LYS A 31 -12.32 3.21 -12.87
CA LYS A 31 -12.65 1.83 -12.50
C LYS A 31 -12.37 1.56 -11.03
N VAL A 32 -11.30 2.14 -10.48
CA VAL A 32 -11.00 2.07 -9.05
C VAL A 32 -12.10 2.76 -8.24
N ILE A 33 -12.51 3.96 -8.65
CA ILE A 33 -13.57 4.73 -7.99
C ILE A 33 -14.90 3.96 -7.99
N VAL A 34 -15.30 3.40 -9.12
CA VAL A 34 -16.52 2.59 -9.22
C VAL A 34 -16.47 1.41 -8.25
N ARG A 35 -15.39 0.64 -8.24
CA ARG A 35 -15.20 -0.51 -7.33
C ARG A 35 -15.17 -0.10 -5.86
N LEU A 36 -14.54 1.03 -5.55
CA LEU A 36 -14.53 1.56 -4.17
C LEU A 36 -15.93 1.98 -3.72
N LYS A 37 -16.71 2.65 -4.56
CA LYS A 37 -18.09 3.01 -4.23
C LYS A 37 -18.97 1.78 -4.01
N GLU A 38 -18.82 0.73 -4.82
CA GLU A 38 -19.51 -0.55 -4.63
C GLU A 38 -19.07 -1.23 -3.32
N PHE A 39 -17.78 -1.23 -3.04
CA PHE A 39 -17.22 -1.78 -1.81
C PHE A 39 -17.77 -1.04 -0.58
N LEU A 40 -17.75 0.28 -0.56
CA LEU A 40 -18.25 1.10 0.54
C LEU A 40 -19.76 0.91 0.80
N LYS A 41 -20.57 0.71 -0.24
CA LYS A 41 -21.99 0.36 -0.06
C LYS A 41 -22.18 -0.95 0.71
N SER A 42 -21.30 -1.92 0.47
CA SER A 42 -21.34 -3.23 1.14
C SER A 42 -20.63 -3.24 2.50
N LYS A 43 -19.76 -2.28 2.75
CA LYS A 43 -18.89 -2.17 3.94
C LYS A 43 -18.86 -0.73 4.49
N PRO A 44 -19.94 -0.25 5.11
CA PRO A 44 -20.08 1.15 5.53
C PRO A 44 -19.09 1.59 6.64
N GLY A 45 -18.40 0.64 7.29
CA GLY A 45 -17.38 0.94 8.31
C GLY A 45 -16.02 1.38 7.76
N PHE A 46 -15.86 1.43 6.43
CA PHE A 46 -14.63 1.89 5.79
C PHE A 46 -14.74 3.32 5.30
N SER A 47 -13.64 4.06 5.39
CA SER A 47 -13.47 5.39 4.79
C SER A 47 -12.53 5.31 3.58
N VAL A 48 -12.61 6.29 2.70
CA VAL A 48 -11.70 6.43 1.54
C VAL A 48 -11.17 7.84 1.49
N MET A 49 -9.91 8.01 1.11
CA MET A 49 -9.30 9.26 0.74
C MET A 49 -8.29 9.00 -0.37
N ILE A 50 -8.50 9.62 -1.54
CA ILE A 50 -7.63 9.46 -2.71
C ILE A 50 -6.53 10.52 -2.65
N VAL A 51 -5.28 10.15 -2.91
CA VAL A 51 -4.20 11.12 -3.12
C VAL A 51 -3.84 11.16 -4.60
N ASP A 52 -3.95 12.35 -5.20
CA ASP A 52 -3.49 12.60 -6.58
C ASP A 52 -2.21 13.44 -6.57
N ASP A 53 -1.15 12.88 -7.15
CA ASP A 53 0.17 13.50 -7.19
C ASP A 53 0.34 14.44 -8.40
N CYS A 54 -0.60 15.41 -8.52
CA CYS A 54 -0.62 16.41 -9.59
C CYS A 54 -0.74 15.79 -10.99
N SER A 55 -1.80 14.99 -11.22
CA SER A 55 -2.07 14.41 -12.53
C SER A 55 -2.39 15.47 -13.60
N THR A 56 -1.87 15.27 -14.82
CA THR A 56 -2.05 16.15 -15.97
C THR A 56 -2.86 15.54 -17.11
N ASP A 57 -3.32 14.29 -16.94
CA ASP A 57 -4.04 13.52 -17.96
C ASP A 57 -5.57 13.59 -17.80
N GLY A 58 -6.07 14.36 -16.82
CA GLY A 58 -7.47 14.46 -16.45
C GLY A 58 -7.90 13.46 -15.37
N SER A 59 -6.96 12.73 -14.72
CA SER A 59 -7.26 11.87 -13.57
C SER A 59 -7.79 12.69 -12.40
N GLY A 60 -7.22 13.88 -12.14
CA GLY A 60 -7.66 14.79 -11.08
C GLY A 60 -9.11 15.25 -11.24
N ASP A 61 -9.54 15.55 -12.47
CA ASP A 61 -10.93 15.93 -12.76
C ASP A 61 -11.89 14.77 -12.41
N VAL A 62 -11.56 13.57 -12.83
CA VAL A 62 -12.34 12.35 -12.53
C VAL A 62 -12.44 12.10 -11.04
N ILE A 63 -11.36 12.30 -10.29
CA ILE A 63 -11.34 12.15 -8.84
C ILE A 63 -12.24 13.19 -8.20
N ASN A 64 -12.12 14.47 -8.58
CA ASN A 64 -12.95 15.55 -8.09
C ASN A 64 -14.45 15.32 -8.35
N GLU A 65 -14.82 14.93 -9.57
CA GLU A 65 -16.21 14.63 -9.95
C GLU A 65 -16.76 13.37 -9.26
N SER A 66 -15.88 12.54 -8.70
CA SER A 66 -16.29 11.31 -8.03
C SER A 66 -17.10 11.55 -6.75
N GLY A 67 -16.92 12.70 -6.09
CA GLY A 67 -17.50 12.98 -4.77
C GLY A 67 -16.89 12.18 -3.62
N LEU A 68 -15.81 11.42 -3.85
CA LEU A 68 -15.01 10.83 -2.78
C LEU A 68 -14.01 11.85 -2.23
N PRO A 69 -13.68 11.80 -0.92
CA PRO A 69 -12.62 12.63 -0.36
C PRO A 69 -11.29 12.43 -1.08
N TYR A 70 -10.57 13.52 -1.34
CA TYR A 70 -9.27 13.45 -1.99
C TYR A 70 -8.35 14.61 -1.55
N ILE A 71 -7.05 14.40 -1.76
CA ILE A 71 -5.99 15.41 -1.66
C ILE A 71 -5.32 15.49 -3.01
N LEU A 72 -5.16 16.70 -3.54
CA LEU A 72 -4.44 16.99 -4.78
C LEU A 72 -3.15 17.73 -4.42
N HIS A 73 -2.01 17.21 -4.86
CA HIS A 73 -0.74 17.91 -4.75
C HIS A 73 -0.66 19.06 -5.77
N GLU A 74 -0.10 20.19 -5.37
CA GLU A 74 0.12 21.34 -6.27
C GLU A 74 1.17 21.05 -7.33
N ASN A 75 2.15 20.20 -7.01
CA ASN A 75 3.23 19.78 -7.89
C ASN A 75 3.43 18.27 -7.75
N GLN A 76 3.93 17.63 -8.82
CA GLN A 76 4.32 16.22 -8.76
C GLN A 76 5.49 16.04 -7.80
N GLN A 77 5.34 15.19 -6.79
CA GLN A 77 6.33 14.96 -5.74
C GLN A 77 6.83 13.51 -5.68
N GLY A 78 6.15 12.60 -6.36
CA GLY A 78 6.49 11.18 -6.40
C GLY A 78 5.59 10.30 -5.51
N VAL A 79 5.59 9.00 -5.81
CA VAL A 79 4.70 8.04 -5.15
C VAL A 79 4.96 7.92 -3.65
N GLY A 80 6.21 8.06 -3.21
CA GLY A 80 6.58 8.01 -1.79
C GLY A 80 5.93 9.15 -1.01
N VAL A 81 6.00 10.38 -1.56
CA VAL A 81 5.37 11.56 -0.94
C VAL A 81 3.84 11.43 -0.92
N ALA A 82 3.26 10.90 -1.99
CA ALA A 82 1.80 10.71 -2.03
C ALA A 82 1.32 9.65 -1.00
N ILE A 83 2.10 8.59 -0.76
CA ILE A 83 1.82 7.62 0.31
C ILE A 83 1.99 8.29 1.69
N ARG A 84 3.02 9.12 1.88
CA ARG A 84 3.22 9.88 3.12
C ARG A 84 2.02 10.78 3.42
N THR A 85 1.55 11.55 2.45
CA THR A 85 0.33 12.37 2.57
C THR A 85 -0.87 11.55 3.02
N ALA A 86 -1.06 10.35 2.47
CA ALA A 86 -2.13 9.44 2.87
C ALA A 86 -1.98 8.98 4.33
N ILE A 87 -0.77 8.66 4.75
CA ILE A 87 -0.44 8.23 6.12
C ILE A 87 -0.67 9.37 7.11
N GLU A 88 -0.17 10.56 6.83
CA GLU A 88 -0.37 11.75 7.65
C GLU A 88 -1.85 12.06 7.84
N TYR A 89 -2.62 11.99 6.76
CA TYR A 89 -4.07 12.15 6.84
C TYR A 89 -4.71 11.10 7.76
N ALA A 90 -4.32 9.83 7.63
CA ALA A 90 -4.85 8.75 8.47
C ALA A 90 -4.52 8.97 9.96
N CYS A 91 -3.27 9.32 10.27
CA CYS A 91 -2.82 9.60 11.64
C CYS A 91 -3.53 10.82 12.23
N ASN A 92 -3.60 11.94 11.50
CA ASN A 92 -4.18 13.19 11.97
C ASN A 92 -5.70 13.11 12.17
N ASN A 93 -6.36 12.19 11.48
CA ASN A 93 -7.79 11.95 11.60
C ASN A 93 -8.15 10.74 12.50
N ASN A 94 -7.17 10.22 13.28
CA ASN A 94 -7.36 9.13 14.24
C ASN A 94 -7.93 7.85 13.61
N PHE A 95 -7.46 7.47 12.43
CA PHE A 95 -7.71 6.13 11.88
C PHE A 95 -6.75 5.14 12.53
N ASP A 96 -7.24 3.94 12.84
CA ASP A 96 -6.44 2.88 13.45
C ASP A 96 -5.62 2.11 12.42
N VAL A 97 -6.13 2.03 11.18
CA VAL A 97 -5.53 1.28 10.08
C VAL A 97 -5.66 2.05 8.78
N ILE A 98 -4.57 2.10 8.02
CA ILE A 98 -4.59 2.56 6.64
C ILE A 98 -4.32 1.39 5.68
N VAL A 99 -5.10 1.32 4.61
CA VAL A 99 -4.86 0.43 3.47
C VAL A 99 -4.35 1.25 2.30
N ILE A 100 -3.13 1.03 1.90
CA ILE A 100 -2.55 1.63 0.69
C ILE A 100 -2.87 0.75 -0.51
N MET A 101 -3.27 1.36 -1.60
CA MET A 101 -3.46 0.70 -2.89
C MET A 101 -3.14 1.65 -4.04
N ALA A 102 -2.85 1.07 -5.21
CA ALA A 102 -2.55 1.90 -6.38
C ALA A 102 -3.83 2.34 -7.12
N GLY A 103 -3.87 3.59 -7.58
CA GLY A 103 -4.95 4.12 -8.44
C GLY A 103 -4.99 3.54 -9.86
N ASN A 104 -4.14 2.56 -10.16
CA ASN A 104 -3.93 1.99 -11.50
C ASN A 104 -4.81 0.77 -11.83
N ASN A 105 -5.82 0.47 -11.02
CA ASN A 105 -6.80 -0.60 -11.20
C ASN A 105 -6.23 -2.03 -11.23
N LYS A 106 -5.07 -2.26 -10.64
CA LYS A 106 -4.46 -3.59 -10.53
C LYS A 106 -4.84 -4.31 -9.25
N ASP A 107 -5.11 -3.57 -8.18
CA ASP A 107 -5.52 -4.07 -6.87
C ASP A 107 -7.05 -4.09 -6.79
N LEU A 108 -7.61 -5.06 -6.09
CA LEU A 108 -9.04 -5.25 -5.99
C LEU A 108 -9.57 -4.88 -4.59
N PRO A 109 -10.42 -3.84 -4.43
CA PRO A 109 -10.98 -3.48 -3.13
C PRO A 109 -11.71 -4.61 -2.41
N ILE A 110 -12.31 -5.55 -3.14
CA ILE A 110 -13.00 -6.72 -2.57
C ILE A 110 -12.07 -7.62 -1.74
N GLU A 111 -10.75 -7.51 -1.91
CA GLU A 111 -9.75 -8.28 -1.17
C GLU A 111 -9.29 -7.60 0.13
N ILE A 112 -9.64 -6.33 0.35
CA ILE A 112 -9.29 -5.56 1.55
C ILE A 112 -9.71 -6.27 2.86
N PRO A 113 -10.89 -6.91 2.96
CA PRO A 113 -11.26 -7.64 4.17
C PRO A 113 -10.28 -8.74 4.58
N ARG A 114 -9.53 -9.34 3.64
CA ARG A 114 -8.48 -10.31 3.97
C ARG A 114 -7.31 -9.67 4.71
N LEU A 115 -6.92 -8.45 4.30
CA LEU A 115 -5.89 -7.67 4.98
C LEU A 115 -6.34 -7.31 6.40
N ILE A 116 -7.57 -6.79 6.52
CA ILE A 116 -8.11 -6.33 7.79
C ILE A 116 -8.32 -7.49 8.76
N GLY A 117 -8.78 -8.65 8.30
CA GLY A 117 -8.90 -9.82 9.16
C GLY A 117 -7.56 -10.20 9.82
N ARG A 118 -6.43 -10.09 9.12
CA ARG A 118 -5.11 -10.32 9.73
C ARG A 118 -4.70 -9.20 10.69
N ILE A 119 -5.09 -7.95 10.43
CA ILE A 119 -4.89 -6.86 11.39
C ILE A 119 -5.68 -7.14 12.68
N GLU A 120 -6.94 -7.58 12.57
CA GLU A 120 -7.79 -7.93 13.71
C GLU A 120 -7.24 -9.12 14.52
N GLU A 121 -6.54 -10.06 13.87
CA GLU A 121 -5.80 -11.15 14.51
C GLU A 121 -4.54 -10.67 15.26
N GLY A 122 -4.25 -9.37 15.28
CA GLY A 122 -3.14 -8.76 16.01
C GLY A 122 -1.84 -8.63 15.22
N ASN A 123 -1.90 -8.65 13.88
CA ASN A 123 -0.77 -8.24 13.06
C ASN A 123 -0.73 -6.72 12.92
N ASP A 124 0.45 -6.18 12.74
CA ASP A 124 0.72 -4.75 12.63
C ASP A 124 0.82 -4.28 11.17
N PHE A 125 1.30 -5.17 10.30
CA PHE A 125 1.47 -4.94 8.87
C PHE A 125 1.03 -6.17 8.09
N VAL A 126 0.20 -6.00 7.05
CA VAL A 126 -0.31 -7.11 6.25
C VAL A 126 -0.12 -6.83 4.77
N ILE A 127 0.56 -7.73 4.09
CA ILE A 127 0.92 -7.62 2.67
C ILE A 127 -0.05 -8.44 1.82
N GLY A 128 -0.58 -7.85 0.75
CA GLY A 128 -1.32 -8.57 -0.29
C GLY A 128 -0.35 -9.27 -1.26
N SER A 129 -0.20 -10.58 -1.14
CA SER A 129 0.74 -11.37 -1.95
C SER A 129 0.07 -12.01 -3.16
N ARG A 130 0.67 -11.79 -4.33
CA ARG A 130 0.30 -12.43 -5.59
C ARG A 130 0.64 -13.92 -5.63
N PHE A 131 1.58 -14.34 -4.80
CA PHE A 131 2.25 -15.65 -4.91
C PHE A 131 1.80 -16.65 -3.86
N LEU A 132 0.93 -16.26 -2.94
CA LEU A 132 0.23 -17.18 -2.04
C LEU A 132 -0.88 -17.94 -2.79
N PRO A 133 -1.23 -19.17 -2.36
CA PRO A 133 -2.40 -19.88 -2.89
C PRO A 133 -3.66 -19.01 -2.81
N GLY A 134 -4.32 -18.78 -3.95
CA GLY A 134 -5.48 -17.88 -4.07
C GLY A 134 -5.12 -16.43 -4.44
N GLY A 135 -3.84 -16.09 -4.59
CA GLY A 135 -3.39 -14.86 -5.23
C GLY A 135 -3.30 -15.00 -6.76
N SER A 136 -3.22 -13.87 -7.47
CA SER A 136 -3.15 -13.84 -8.94
C SER A 136 -2.20 -12.73 -9.43
N TYR A 137 -1.56 -12.98 -10.57
CA TYR A 137 -0.66 -12.05 -11.25
C TYR A 137 -0.90 -12.03 -12.77
N ASP A 138 -2.16 -12.02 -13.15
CA ASP A 138 -2.60 -12.13 -14.56
C ASP A 138 -1.97 -11.05 -15.44
N ASN A 139 -1.55 -11.46 -16.64
CA ASN A 139 -0.87 -10.63 -17.64
C ASN A 139 0.43 -9.95 -17.16
N THR A 140 0.98 -10.35 -16.00
CA THR A 140 2.27 -9.81 -15.55
C THR A 140 3.40 -10.27 -16.48
N PRO A 141 4.26 -9.37 -16.97
CA PRO A 141 5.40 -9.74 -17.80
C PRO A 141 6.33 -10.72 -17.07
N PHE A 142 6.82 -11.73 -17.78
CA PHE A 142 7.60 -12.82 -17.20
C PHE A 142 8.83 -12.35 -16.41
N TYR A 143 9.58 -11.37 -16.94
CA TYR A 143 10.74 -10.81 -16.22
C TYR A 143 10.36 -10.17 -14.88
N ARG A 144 9.14 -9.57 -14.79
CA ARG A 144 8.62 -9.01 -13.55
C ARG A 144 8.24 -10.11 -12.56
N VAL A 145 7.65 -11.19 -13.05
CA VAL A 145 7.35 -12.36 -12.20
C VAL A 145 8.64 -12.86 -11.56
N ILE A 146 9.71 -13.07 -12.35
CA ILE A 146 11.01 -13.49 -11.82
C ILE A 146 11.52 -12.50 -10.77
N ALA A 147 11.53 -11.22 -11.11
CA ALA A 147 12.07 -10.19 -10.24
C ALA A 147 11.29 -10.07 -8.92
N THR A 148 9.95 -10.08 -8.96
CA THR A 148 9.11 -9.87 -7.78
C THR A 148 8.93 -11.14 -6.94
N ARG A 149 8.98 -12.33 -7.55
CA ARG A 149 8.80 -13.61 -6.85
C ARG A 149 10.09 -14.14 -6.24
N TYR A 150 11.24 -13.86 -6.84
CA TYR A 150 12.49 -14.46 -6.43
C TYR A 150 13.54 -13.43 -6.02
N ILE A 151 13.86 -12.44 -6.88
CA ILE A 151 14.98 -11.52 -6.63
C ILE A 151 14.66 -10.60 -5.44
N HIS A 152 13.51 -9.93 -5.46
CA HIS A 152 13.15 -8.99 -4.42
C HIS A 152 12.98 -9.66 -3.04
N PRO A 153 12.22 -10.76 -2.88
CA PRO A 153 12.13 -11.48 -1.61
C PRO A 153 13.47 -12.05 -1.14
N TRP A 154 14.36 -12.43 -2.05
CA TRP A 154 15.71 -12.88 -1.72
C TRP A 154 16.56 -11.75 -1.12
N VAL A 155 16.51 -10.54 -1.69
CA VAL A 155 17.18 -9.36 -1.13
C VAL A 155 16.63 -9.01 0.25
N VAL A 156 15.30 -9.03 0.43
CA VAL A 156 14.67 -8.82 1.73
C VAL A 156 15.16 -9.84 2.74
N TRP A 157 15.19 -11.13 2.38
CA TRP A 157 15.72 -12.19 3.25
C TRP A 157 17.19 -11.98 3.60
N LEU A 158 18.02 -11.65 2.63
CA LEU A 158 19.45 -11.41 2.84
C LEU A 158 19.70 -10.25 3.83
N THR A 159 18.89 -9.21 3.79
CA THR A 159 19.09 -7.98 4.57
C THR A 159 18.38 -8.02 5.93
N THR A 160 17.30 -8.79 6.06
CA THR A 160 16.44 -8.80 7.26
C THR A 160 16.33 -10.17 7.94
N SER A 161 16.82 -11.26 7.30
CA SER A 161 16.66 -12.66 7.73
C SER A 161 15.20 -13.13 7.79
N LYS A 162 14.23 -12.37 7.25
CA LYS A 162 12.81 -12.74 7.18
C LYS A 162 12.42 -13.10 5.75
N ARG A 163 11.55 -14.09 5.61
CA ARG A 163 11.08 -14.59 4.31
C ARG A 163 9.64 -14.16 4.07
N PHE A 164 9.39 -13.64 2.88
CA PHE A 164 8.07 -13.30 2.38
C PHE A 164 7.91 -13.84 0.96
N THR A 165 6.66 -13.98 0.52
CA THR A 165 6.37 -14.46 -0.84
C THR A 165 6.27 -13.31 -1.84
N ASP A 166 5.86 -12.09 -1.38
CA ASP A 166 5.74 -10.90 -2.23
C ASP A 166 6.08 -9.62 -1.46
N THR A 167 7.23 -9.07 -1.72
CA THR A 167 7.73 -7.85 -1.07
C THR A 167 7.77 -6.64 -2.01
N ALA A 168 7.22 -6.79 -3.22
CA ALA A 168 7.20 -5.76 -4.26
C ALA A 168 5.76 -5.38 -4.65
N THR A 169 4.88 -5.26 -3.66
CA THR A 169 3.49 -4.89 -3.83
C THR A 169 3.16 -3.67 -2.97
N GLY A 170 2.49 -2.67 -3.58
CA GLY A 170 1.96 -1.51 -2.86
C GLY A 170 0.57 -1.74 -2.25
N PHE A 171 0.07 -2.98 -2.26
CA PHE A 171 -1.21 -3.32 -1.65
C PHE A 171 -1.00 -3.93 -0.28
N HIS A 172 -1.17 -3.11 0.75
CA HIS A 172 -0.94 -3.52 2.13
C HIS A 172 -1.82 -2.74 3.11
N ALA A 173 -2.01 -3.30 4.30
CA ALA A 173 -2.63 -2.65 5.44
C ALA A 173 -1.60 -2.49 6.56
N ILE A 174 -1.62 -1.35 7.25
CA ILE A 174 -0.74 -1.07 8.37
C ILE A 174 -1.49 -0.33 9.49
N ARG A 175 -1.21 -0.67 10.74
CA ARG A 175 -1.67 0.09 11.90
C ARG A 175 -0.99 1.45 11.95
N THR A 176 -1.76 2.51 12.16
CA THR A 176 -1.21 3.87 12.29
C THR A 176 -0.28 4.00 13.50
N SER A 177 -0.48 3.23 14.55
CA SER A 177 0.42 3.17 15.72
C SER A 177 1.86 2.76 15.37
N VAL A 178 2.04 1.94 14.32
CA VAL A 178 3.38 1.59 13.81
C VAL A 178 4.05 2.81 13.20
N LEU A 179 3.29 3.61 12.45
CA LEU A 179 3.78 4.78 11.72
C LEU A 179 4.13 5.95 12.65
N GLN A 180 3.63 5.91 13.89
CA GLN A 180 3.95 6.88 14.95
C GLN A 180 5.19 6.51 15.75
N ASN A 181 5.84 5.38 15.44
CA ASN A 181 7.08 4.99 16.11
C ASN A 181 8.22 5.97 15.72
N PRO A 182 8.90 6.61 16.68
CA PRO A 182 9.95 7.60 16.39
C PRO A 182 11.17 7.04 15.66
N GLU A 183 11.34 5.71 15.63
CA GLU A 183 12.38 5.06 14.83
C GLU A 183 12.02 4.94 13.35
N ILE A 184 10.78 5.26 12.97
CA ILE A 184 10.30 5.30 11.58
C ILE A 184 10.20 6.77 11.16
N ASN A 185 11.25 7.28 10.54
CA ASN A 185 11.25 8.64 10.02
C ASN A 185 10.75 8.66 8.56
N LEU A 186 9.50 9.03 8.37
CA LEU A 186 8.88 9.09 7.04
C LEU A 186 9.26 10.35 6.24
N GLU A 187 9.93 11.32 6.89
CA GLU A 187 10.34 12.60 6.30
C GLU A 187 11.74 12.58 5.66
N GLU A 188 12.37 11.41 5.57
CA GLU A 188 13.68 11.28 4.94
C GLU A 188 13.64 11.73 3.46
N GLU A 189 14.47 12.69 3.08
CA GLU A 189 14.49 13.32 1.74
C GLU A 189 14.65 12.32 0.58
N TRP A 190 15.29 11.17 0.81
CA TRP A 190 15.51 10.14 -0.21
C TRP A 190 14.31 9.21 -0.44
N LEU A 191 13.21 9.38 0.32
CA LEU A 191 12.00 8.55 0.27
C LEU A 191 10.89 9.13 -0.63
N GLU A 192 11.24 9.76 -1.73
CA GLU A 192 10.27 10.40 -2.63
C GLU A 192 9.57 9.42 -3.58
N ASP A 193 10.16 8.24 -3.82
CA ASP A 193 9.73 7.30 -4.86
C ASP A 193 9.45 5.90 -4.27
N TYR A 194 9.71 4.83 -4.98
CA TYR A 194 9.54 3.43 -4.56
C TYR A 194 10.38 3.05 -3.32
N ASP A 195 11.41 3.79 -3.00
CA ASP A 195 12.20 3.66 -1.78
C ASP A 195 11.35 3.71 -0.51
N TYR A 196 10.29 4.50 -0.52
CA TYR A 196 9.41 4.73 0.62
C TYR A 196 8.79 3.42 1.16
N GLU A 197 8.15 2.65 0.27
CA GLU A 197 7.52 1.38 0.66
C GLU A 197 8.56 0.35 1.13
N MET A 198 9.74 0.37 0.53
CA MET A 198 10.84 -0.52 0.88
C MET A 198 11.47 -0.16 2.22
N TYR A 199 11.64 1.13 2.49
CA TYR A 199 12.04 1.66 3.79
C TYR A 199 11.07 1.22 4.88
N LEU A 200 9.78 1.47 4.66
CA LEU A 200 8.75 1.12 5.62
C LEU A 200 8.75 -0.39 5.92
N LEU A 201 8.80 -1.23 4.88
CA LEU A 201 8.88 -2.68 5.05
C LEU A 201 10.13 -3.09 5.85
N TYR A 202 11.30 -2.52 5.54
CA TYR A 202 12.53 -2.80 6.29
C TYR A 202 12.40 -2.43 7.76
N LYS A 203 11.90 -1.22 8.07
CA LYS A 203 11.72 -0.76 9.44
C LYS A 203 10.73 -1.63 10.23
N VAL A 204 9.58 -1.95 9.64
CA VAL A 204 8.58 -2.82 10.27
C VAL A 204 9.17 -4.21 10.60
N ILE A 205 9.99 -4.78 9.69
CA ILE A 205 10.67 -6.06 9.93
C ILE A 205 11.71 -5.95 11.05
N THR A 206 12.58 -4.96 10.99
CA THR A 206 13.75 -4.86 11.89
C THR A 206 13.38 -4.38 13.29
N LEU A 207 12.30 -3.64 13.42
CA LEU A 207 11.71 -3.25 14.72
C LEU A 207 10.87 -4.36 15.35
N GLY A 208 10.71 -5.51 14.69
CA GLY A 208 10.07 -6.69 15.27
C GLY A 208 8.54 -6.67 15.28
N TYR A 209 7.90 -5.84 14.46
CA TYR A 209 6.46 -5.83 14.30
C TYR A 209 5.93 -7.14 13.70
N LYS A 210 4.68 -7.47 13.99
CA LYS A 210 4.02 -8.67 13.46
C LYS A 210 3.55 -8.43 12.04
N ILE A 211 4.06 -9.23 11.11
CA ILE A 211 3.75 -9.13 9.69
C ILE A 211 3.10 -10.41 9.21
N ALA A 212 2.03 -10.27 8.44
CA ALA A 212 1.38 -11.38 7.74
C ALA A 212 1.28 -11.11 6.23
N GLU A 213 1.09 -12.17 5.47
CA GLU A 213 0.73 -12.11 4.05
C GLU A 213 -0.65 -12.73 3.86
N VAL A 214 -1.42 -12.17 2.93
CA VAL A 214 -2.70 -12.73 2.46
C VAL A 214 -2.70 -12.83 0.95
N PRO A 215 -3.44 -13.79 0.36
CA PRO A 215 -3.53 -13.86 -1.09
C PRO A 215 -4.26 -12.62 -1.62
N ALA A 216 -3.66 -12.01 -2.64
CA ALA A 216 -4.21 -10.84 -3.34
C ALA A 216 -3.92 -10.91 -4.83
N SER A 217 -4.76 -10.25 -5.61
CA SER A 217 -4.64 -10.20 -7.07
C SER A 217 -3.96 -8.91 -7.53
N LYS A 218 -3.10 -9.03 -8.54
CA LYS A 218 -2.51 -7.89 -9.25
C LYS A 218 -2.73 -8.07 -10.75
N ILE A 219 -3.82 -7.52 -11.24
CA ILE A 219 -4.28 -7.74 -12.60
C ILE A 219 -3.69 -6.68 -13.53
N TYR A 220 -2.82 -7.09 -14.44
CA TYR A 220 -2.29 -6.21 -15.47
C TYR A 220 -3.23 -6.14 -16.68
N PRO A 221 -3.32 -5.00 -17.38
CA PRO A 221 -4.09 -4.92 -18.60
C PRO A 221 -3.51 -5.86 -19.68
N PRO A 222 -4.31 -6.21 -20.71
CA PRO A 222 -3.82 -6.97 -21.86
C PRO A 222 -2.57 -6.36 -22.49
N ARG A 223 -1.78 -7.19 -23.20
CA ARG A 223 -0.57 -6.74 -23.89
C ARG A 223 -0.88 -5.58 -24.85
N GLY A 224 0.03 -4.62 -24.94
CA GLY A 224 -0.10 -3.43 -25.81
C GLY A 224 -0.59 -2.17 -25.09
N ILE A 225 -1.11 -2.28 -23.87
CA ILE A 225 -1.47 -1.11 -23.03
C ILE A 225 -0.33 -0.83 -22.06
N SER A 226 0.12 0.43 -21.99
CA SER A 226 1.13 0.84 -21.00
C SER A 226 0.62 0.55 -19.57
N TYR A 227 1.38 -0.21 -18.80
CA TYR A 227 0.99 -0.68 -17.48
C TYR A 227 1.98 -0.38 -16.37
N THR A 228 3.09 0.29 -16.68
CA THR A 228 4.07 0.66 -15.67
C THR A 228 4.77 1.97 -16.03
N LYS A 229 4.95 2.82 -15.05
CA LYS A 229 5.76 4.04 -15.12
C LYS A 229 7.18 3.79 -14.61
N MET A 230 7.41 2.64 -13.99
CA MET A 230 8.71 2.27 -13.44
C MET A 230 9.70 2.01 -14.57
N LYS A 231 10.81 2.77 -14.59
CA LYS A 231 11.92 2.56 -15.53
C LYS A 231 12.64 1.24 -15.23
N PRO A 232 12.99 0.44 -16.24
CA PRO A 232 13.48 -0.93 -16.03
C PRO A 232 14.71 -1.06 -15.12
N ILE A 233 15.69 -0.18 -15.24
CA ILE A 233 16.94 -0.27 -14.46
C ILE A 233 16.87 0.58 -13.20
N THR A 234 16.58 1.88 -13.37
CA THR A 234 16.62 2.84 -12.26
C THR A 234 15.49 2.61 -11.27
N GLY A 235 14.29 2.19 -11.72
CA GLY A 235 13.18 1.88 -10.85
C GLY A 235 13.44 0.64 -9.99
N TRP A 236 14.04 -0.41 -10.56
CA TRP A 236 14.44 -1.58 -9.80
C TRP A 236 15.53 -1.27 -8.77
N TRP A 237 16.52 -0.46 -9.16
CA TRP A 237 17.54 -0.01 -8.21
C TRP A 237 16.93 0.76 -7.04
N LYS A 238 16.00 1.69 -7.30
CA LYS A 238 15.28 2.40 -6.24
C LYS A 238 14.53 1.47 -5.28
N MET A 239 13.92 0.40 -5.78
CA MET A 239 13.26 -0.59 -4.92
C MET A 239 14.24 -1.40 -4.06
N LEU A 240 15.44 -1.68 -4.54
CA LEU A 240 16.40 -2.55 -3.84
C LEU A 240 17.37 -1.77 -2.96
N ARG A 241 17.78 -0.57 -3.35
CA ARG A 241 18.82 0.21 -2.66
C ARG A 241 18.45 0.53 -1.21
N ALA A 242 17.16 0.73 -0.91
CA ALA A 242 16.70 1.00 0.44
C ALA A 242 17.16 -0.07 1.44
N PHE A 243 17.01 -1.36 1.09
CA PHE A 243 17.45 -2.47 1.93
C PHE A 243 18.96 -2.47 2.18
N PHE A 244 19.77 -2.18 1.15
CA PHE A 244 21.22 -2.12 1.28
C PHE A 244 21.65 -0.90 2.09
N PHE A 245 21.08 0.27 1.82
CA PHE A 245 21.42 1.51 2.54
C PHE A 245 21.14 1.39 4.04
N LEU A 246 19.97 0.86 4.38
CA LEU A 246 19.57 0.67 5.77
C LEU A 246 20.40 -0.43 6.46
N ARG A 247 20.64 -1.55 5.77
CA ARG A 247 21.46 -2.66 6.33
C ARG A 247 22.89 -2.27 6.60
N LEU A 248 23.48 -1.41 5.75
CA LEU A 248 24.86 -0.92 5.88
C LEU A 248 24.97 0.35 6.74
N GLY A 249 23.86 0.89 7.25
CA GLY A 249 23.84 2.11 8.04
C GLY A 249 24.18 3.38 7.23
N LEU A 250 24.05 3.35 5.92
CA LEU A 250 24.31 4.50 5.02
C LEU A 250 23.17 5.51 5.06
N LYS A 251 21.96 5.06 5.44
CA LYS A 251 20.74 5.84 5.70
C LYS A 251 20.10 5.32 6.99
N LYS A 252 19.20 6.14 7.58
CA LYS A 252 18.52 5.80 8.84
C LYS A 252 17.04 5.52 8.64
#